data_2482e8aa6e2804e90e0affb27d5f96f5
#
_entry.id   2482e8aa6e2804e90e0affb27d5f96f5
#
_cell.length_a   1.000
_cell.length_b   1.000
_cell.length_c   1.000
_cell.angle_alpha   90.00
_cell.angle_beta   90.00
_cell.angle_gamma   90.00
#
_symmetry.space_group_name_H-M   'P 1'
#
loop_
_entity.id
_entity.type
_entity.pdbx_description
1 polymer ?
#
loop_
_entity_poly.entity_id
_entity_poly.type
_entity_poly.pdbx_seq_one_letter_code
_entity_poly.pdbx_strand_id
1 'polypeptide(L)'
;MENNNKKTLILSIVGILVLVIAVVGVSFAMYSFTGTGTKDNVITTGTVTMNFKEGANNFTVSNKYPMSDAKGVAQTDAKADFGVTATWGTAQMNIKYDLAVSDITAGATLTEDYVKIALLDGTGKVIVGNTKGAATLTSGVTIGSLKATAAPNGLLTEYGLTGGTLTTSGQTDNYRVLAYVANNYKLPTATDTTGENATTDEAKGTTQTKTTGSETFSFKITVKAVQA
;
A
#
# COMPACT_ATOMS: atom_id res chain seq x y z
N MET A 1 33.04 -15.51 55.03
CA MET A 1 33.43 -15.05 53.66
C MET A 1 32.64 -15.73 52.53
N GLU A 2 32.02 -16.85 52.73
CA GLU A 2 31.30 -17.59 51.65
C GLU A 2 30.00 -16.94 51.12
N ASN A 3 29.33 -16.14 51.94
CA ASN A 3 28.04 -15.56 51.59
C ASN A 3 28.11 -14.37 50.63
N ASN A 4 29.25 -13.67 50.54
CA ASN A 4 29.45 -12.55 49.65
C ASN A 4 29.68 -12.99 48.19
N ASN A 5 30.39 -14.14 48.03
CA ASN A 5 30.66 -14.65 46.68
C ASN A 5 29.36 -15.13 45.99
N LYS A 6 28.41 -15.73 46.73
CA LYS A 6 27.11 -16.15 46.20
C LYS A 6 26.26 -14.95 45.80
N LYS A 7 26.24 -13.87 46.58
CA LYS A 7 25.52 -12.63 46.23
C LYS A 7 26.11 -11.95 44.98
N THR A 8 27.44 -11.89 44.89
CA THR A 8 28.11 -11.33 43.71
C THR A 8 27.84 -12.15 42.44
N LEU A 9 27.84 -13.46 42.56
CA LEU A 9 27.53 -14.37 41.45
C LEU A 9 26.09 -14.22 40.98
N ILE A 10 25.14 -14.15 41.89
CA ILE A 10 23.71 -13.93 41.54
C ILE A 10 23.54 -12.56 40.87
N LEU A 11 24.16 -11.52 41.41
CA LEU A 11 24.09 -10.17 40.85
C LEU A 11 24.68 -10.10 39.44
N SER A 12 25.77 -10.81 39.19
CA SER A 12 26.40 -10.93 37.87
C SER A 12 25.48 -11.64 36.85
N ILE A 13 24.83 -12.74 37.25
CA ILE A 13 23.89 -13.47 36.38
C ILE A 13 22.69 -12.59 36.04
N VAL A 14 22.11 -11.90 37.03
CA VAL A 14 20.98 -10.99 36.82
C VAL A 14 21.38 -9.83 35.89
N GLY A 15 22.58 -9.27 36.08
CA GLY A 15 23.10 -8.21 35.21
C GLY A 15 23.25 -8.64 33.75
N ILE A 16 23.78 -9.85 33.51
CA ILE A 16 23.89 -10.42 32.16
C ILE A 16 22.50 -10.66 31.55
N LEU A 17 21.56 -11.19 32.34
CA LEU A 17 20.19 -11.46 31.88
C LEU A 17 19.47 -10.18 31.46
N VAL A 18 19.58 -9.11 32.27
CA VAL A 18 19.01 -7.80 31.93
C VAL A 18 19.65 -7.24 30.68
N LEU A 19 20.97 -7.40 30.52
CA LEU A 19 21.68 -6.93 29.33
C LEU A 19 21.26 -7.67 28.06
N VAL A 20 21.07 -8.98 28.14
CA VAL A 20 20.54 -9.81 27.03
C VAL A 20 19.13 -9.37 26.66
N ILE A 21 18.24 -9.17 27.64
CA ILE A 21 16.87 -8.71 27.39
C ILE A 21 16.88 -7.33 26.76
N ALA A 22 17.74 -6.42 27.22
CA ALA A 22 17.87 -5.08 26.65
C ALA A 22 18.36 -5.13 25.20
N VAL A 23 19.36 -5.94 24.88
CA VAL A 23 19.89 -6.09 23.52
C VAL A 23 18.85 -6.69 22.59
N VAL A 24 18.13 -7.75 23.04
CA VAL A 24 17.04 -8.37 22.25
C VAL A 24 15.90 -7.38 22.05
N GLY A 25 15.48 -6.66 23.10
CA GLY A 25 14.42 -5.66 23.02
C GLY A 25 14.73 -4.50 22.08
N VAL A 26 15.96 -3.98 22.13
CA VAL A 26 16.43 -2.93 21.21
C VAL A 26 16.50 -3.46 19.77
N SER A 27 16.98 -4.71 19.57
CA SER A 27 17.02 -5.33 18.25
C SER A 27 15.61 -5.45 17.64
N PHE A 28 14.62 -5.89 18.42
CA PHE A 28 13.23 -5.97 17.92
C PHE A 28 12.61 -4.61 17.60
N ALA A 29 12.88 -3.59 18.40
CA ALA A 29 12.38 -2.23 18.18
C ALA A 29 12.99 -1.57 16.93
N MET A 30 14.20 -1.97 16.54
CA MET A 30 14.94 -1.38 15.42
C MET A 30 14.53 -1.91 14.05
N TYR A 31 13.76 -3.00 13.97
CA TYR A 31 13.48 -3.69 12.70
C TYR A 31 12.03 -3.61 12.22
N SER A 32 11.20 -2.79 12.85
CA SER A 32 9.82 -2.55 12.41
C SER A 32 9.70 -1.17 11.77
N PHE A 33 9.25 -1.13 10.52
CA PHE A 33 9.03 0.09 9.77
C PHE A 33 7.59 0.18 9.25
N THR A 34 6.97 1.35 9.42
CA THR A 34 5.69 1.70 8.81
C THR A 34 5.84 3.04 8.12
N GLY A 35 5.73 3.06 6.81
CA GLY A 35 5.75 4.28 5.99
C GLY A 35 4.36 4.56 5.44
N THR A 36 3.87 5.76 5.74
CA THR A 36 2.67 6.33 5.11
C THR A 36 3.08 7.70 4.62
N GLY A 37 2.95 7.99 3.34
CA GLY A 37 3.34 9.26 3.14
C GLY A 37 3.41 10.02 1.86
N THR A 38 3.93 11.20 1.92
CA THR A 38 3.99 12.22 0.91
C THR A 38 5.41 12.54 0.43
N LYS A 39 6.42 11.79 0.89
CA LYS A 39 7.84 12.02 0.55
C LYS A 39 8.60 10.71 0.58
N ASP A 40 9.84 10.72 0.10
CA ASP A 40 10.75 9.59 0.29
C ASP A 40 10.90 9.32 1.78
N ASN A 41 10.31 8.24 2.26
CA ASN A 41 10.43 7.81 3.64
C ASN A 41 11.72 7.03 3.79
N VAL A 42 12.72 7.66 4.38
CA VAL A 42 14.00 7.03 4.68
C VAL A 42 14.10 6.83 6.18
N ILE A 43 14.19 5.58 6.62
CA ILE A 43 14.53 5.26 8.00
C ILE A 43 15.85 4.52 8.03
N THR A 44 16.80 5.09 8.76
CA THR A 44 18.09 4.47 9.02
C THR A 44 18.11 4.03 10.48
N THR A 45 18.09 2.74 10.71
CA THR A 45 18.27 2.15 12.04
C THR A 45 19.53 1.29 12.03
N GLY A 46 20.60 1.83 12.61
CA GLY A 46 21.88 1.12 12.61
C GLY A 46 22.42 0.82 11.21
N THR A 47 22.37 -0.42 10.78
CA THR A 47 22.92 -0.88 9.51
C THR A 47 21.91 -1.04 8.38
N VAL A 48 20.61 -0.82 8.62
CA VAL A 48 19.53 -0.98 7.63
C VAL A 48 18.91 0.35 7.29
N THR A 49 18.86 0.69 6.02
CA THR A 49 18.11 1.82 5.47
C THR A 49 16.99 1.30 4.59
N MET A 50 15.75 1.59 4.95
CA MET A 50 14.57 1.34 4.12
C MET A 50 14.20 2.61 3.37
N ASN A 51 13.94 2.48 2.09
CA ASN A 51 13.47 3.56 1.25
C ASN A 51 12.20 3.12 0.53
N PHE A 52 11.13 3.85 0.77
CA PHE A 52 9.87 3.71 0.06
C PHE A 52 9.64 4.98 -0.74
N LYS A 53 9.95 4.89 -2.03
CA LYS A 53 9.79 6.01 -2.95
C LYS A 53 8.39 6.00 -3.51
N GLU A 54 7.60 6.98 -3.13
CA GLU A 54 6.26 7.19 -3.62
C GLU A 54 6.26 8.04 -4.90
N GLY A 55 5.63 7.53 -5.93
CA GLY A 55 5.42 8.26 -7.20
C GLY A 55 4.32 9.32 -7.11
N ALA A 56 3.28 9.11 -6.28
CA ALA A 56 2.25 10.07 -5.93
C ALA A 56 1.53 9.59 -4.67
N ASN A 57 1.52 10.42 -3.65
CA ASN A 57 1.26 10.03 -2.28
C ASN A 57 -0.19 10.01 -1.85
N ASN A 58 -1.01 10.71 -2.59
CA ASN A 58 -2.44 10.72 -2.40
C ASN A 58 -3.06 10.39 -3.74
N PHE A 59 -3.60 9.19 -3.86
CA PHE A 59 -4.49 8.87 -4.94
C PHE A 59 -5.78 9.62 -4.69
N THR A 60 -6.02 10.66 -5.48
CA THR A 60 -7.27 11.40 -5.42
C THR A 60 -8.05 11.13 -6.69
N VAL A 61 -9.20 10.51 -6.52
CA VAL A 61 -10.18 10.33 -7.58
C VAL A 61 -11.21 11.42 -7.41
N SER A 62 -10.96 12.59 -7.98
CA SER A 62 -11.87 13.73 -7.97
C SER A 62 -12.40 13.98 -9.37
N ASN A 63 -13.66 14.35 -9.49
CA ASN A 63 -14.30 14.68 -10.77
C ASN A 63 -14.13 13.60 -11.85
N LYS A 64 -13.93 12.36 -11.45
CA LYS A 64 -13.82 11.23 -12.38
C LYS A 64 -15.19 10.65 -12.65
N TYR A 65 -15.41 10.32 -13.91
CA TYR A 65 -16.64 9.66 -14.32
C TYR A 65 -16.58 8.17 -14.06
N PRO A 66 -17.73 7.54 -13.75
CA PRO A 66 -17.83 6.10 -13.85
C PRO A 66 -17.41 5.65 -15.23
N MET A 67 -16.60 4.61 -15.32
CA MET A 67 -16.08 4.10 -16.59
C MET A 67 -16.09 2.57 -16.62
N SER A 68 -16.16 2.02 -17.83
CA SER A 68 -16.00 0.59 -18.01
C SER A 68 -14.59 0.15 -17.57
N ASP A 69 -14.46 -1.13 -17.20
CA ASP A 69 -13.17 -1.68 -16.80
C ASP A 69 -12.11 -1.51 -17.89
N ALA A 70 -12.49 -1.70 -19.15
CA ALA A 70 -11.58 -1.49 -20.28
C ALA A 70 -11.02 -0.07 -20.35
N LYS A 71 -11.84 0.96 -20.12
CA LYS A 71 -11.39 2.36 -20.04
C LYS A 71 -10.59 2.62 -18.76
N GLY A 72 -11.04 2.08 -17.62
CA GLY A 72 -10.36 2.24 -16.34
C GLY A 72 -8.93 1.73 -16.34
N VAL A 73 -8.68 0.55 -16.92
CA VAL A 73 -7.33 -0.01 -17.00
C VAL A 73 -6.46 0.64 -18.07
N ALA A 74 -7.07 1.24 -19.09
CA ALA A 74 -6.36 1.92 -20.18
C ALA A 74 -5.96 3.36 -19.83
N GLN A 75 -6.56 3.98 -18.79
CA GLN A 75 -6.27 5.37 -18.44
C GLN A 75 -4.80 5.58 -18.04
N THR A 76 -4.30 6.80 -18.23
CA THR A 76 -2.90 7.16 -17.95
C THR A 76 -2.74 8.12 -16.79
N ASP A 77 -3.76 8.85 -16.44
CA ASP A 77 -3.74 9.97 -15.50
C ASP A 77 -3.97 9.57 -14.01
N ALA A 78 -4.47 8.38 -13.76
CA ALA A 78 -4.65 7.84 -12.40
C ALA A 78 -3.73 6.63 -12.14
N LYS A 79 -2.47 6.76 -12.56
CA LYS A 79 -1.40 5.78 -12.34
C LYS A 79 -0.29 6.39 -11.52
N ALA A 80 0.32 5.58 -10.64
CA ALA A 80 1.56 5.93 -9.98
C ALA A 80 2.49 4.73 -9.93
N ASP A 81 3.76 4.99 -10.21
CA ASP A 81 4.83 4.03 -10.06
C ASP A 81 5.58 4.31 -8.76
N PHE A 82 5.89 3.26 -8.01
CA PHE A 82 6.66 3.36 -6.77
C PHE A 82 7.54 2.13 -6.57
N GLY A 83 8.51 2.24 -5.66
CA GLY A 83 9.42 1.15 -5.34
C GLY A 83 9.61 0.96 -3.85
N VAL A 84 9.86 -0.27 -3.45
CA VAL A 84 10.26 -0.64 -2.09
C VAL A 84 11.72 -1.11 -2.16
N THR A 85 12.60 -0.40 -1.47
CA THR A 85 14.05 -0.68 -1.45
C THR A 85 14.54 -0.78 -0.01
N ALA A 86 15.43 -1.71 0.27
CA ALA A 86 16.20 -1.72 1.51
C ALA A 86 17.69 -1.83 1.22
N THR A 87 18.49 -1.09 1.96
CA THR A 87 19.95 -1.17 1.93
C THR A 87 20.48 -1.48 3.32
N TRP A 88 21.47 -2.34 3.39
CA TRP A 88 22.16 -2.69 4.62
C TRP A 88 23.63 -2.94 4.37
N GLY A 89 24.41 -3.03 5.46
CA GLY A 89 25.85 -3.26 5.39
C GLY A 89 26.21 -4.71 5.02
N THR A 90 27.31 -5.20 5.54
CA THR A 90 27.90 -6.50 5.16
C THR A 90 27.19 -7.74 5.72
N ALA A 91 26.31 -7.57 6.71
CA ALA A 91 25.55 -8.69 7.26
C ALA A 91 24.50 -9.17 6.24
N GLN A 92 24.39 -10.49 6.08
CA GLN A 92 23.30 -11.05 5.30
C GLN A 92 22.01 -11.00 6.12
N MET A 93 20.96 -10.39 5.57
CA MET A 93 19.65 -10.35 6.18
C MET A 93 18.56 -10.32 5.12
N ASN A 94 17.37 -10.71 5.50
CA ASN A 94 16.18 -10.61 4.68
C ASN A 94 15.23 -9.61 5.30
N ILE A 95 14.59 -8.78 4.47
CA ILE A 95 13.56 -7.83 4.90
C ILE A 95 12.24 -8.25 4.26
N LYS A 96 11.30 -8.66 5.09
CA LYS A 96 9.91 -8.88 4.64
C LYS A 96 9.14 -7.58 4.73
N TYR A 97 8.31 -7.33 3.73
CA TYR A 97 7.42 -6.16 3.71
C TYR A 97 6.04 -6.51 3.19
N ASP A 98 5.06 -5.73 3.61
CA ASP A 98 3.69 -5.75 3.12
C ASP A 98 3.27 -4.37 2.65
N LEU A 99 2.37 -4.36 1.65
CA LEU A 99 1.71 -3.18 1.10
C LEU A 99 0.22 -3.27 1.32
N ALA A 100 -0.41 -2.18 1.71
CA ALA A 100 -1.86 -2.07 1.86
C ALA A 100 -2.36 -0.68 1.46
N VAL A 101 -3.65 -0.57 1.18
CA VAL A 101 -4.34 0.73 1.10
C VAL A 101 -4.56 1.26 2.51
N SER A 102 -4.36 2.55 2.71
CA SER A 102 -4.57 3.24 3.99
C SER A 102 -5.11 4.65 3.79
N ASP A 103 -5.42 5.33 4.90
CA ASP A 103 -5.87 6.72 4.92
C ASP A 103 -7.00 7.00 3.92
N ILE A 104 -7.98 6.08 3.86
CA ILE A 104 -9.12 6.19 2.96
C ILE A 104 -10.01 7.33 3.42
N THR A 105 -10.24 8.29 2.52
CA THR A 105 -11.22 9.35 2.71
C THR A 105 -12.26 9.24 1.60
N ALA A 106 -13.45 8.80 1.96
CA ALA A 106 -14.57 8.64 1.05
C ALA A 106 -15.38 9.93 0.91
N GLY A 107 -16.00 10.14 -0.24
CA GLY A 107 -17.05 11.14 -0.43
C GLY A 107 -18.39 10.70 0.20
N ALA A 108 -19.40 11.55 0.14
CA ALA A 108 -20.73 11.24 0.70
C ALA A 108 -21.39 10.05 -0.01
N THR A 109 -21.17 9.90 -1.31
CA THR A 109 -21.74 8.82 -2.15
C THR A 109 -20.68 7.99 -2.86
N LEU A 110 -19.51 8.55 -3.14
CA LEU A 110 -18.37 7.84 -3.72
C LEU A 110 -17.60 7.12 -2.62
N THR A 111 -18.01 5.91 -2.33
CA THR A 111 -17.41 5.06 -1.28
C THR A 111 -16.37 4.09 -1.86
N GLU A 112 -15.70 3.35 -0.99
CA GLU A 112 -14.72 2.32 -1.32
C GLU A 112 -15.28 1.18 -2.21
N ASP A 113 -16.61 0.99 -2.24
CA ASP A 113 -17.28 -0.01 -3.06
C ASP A 113 -17.39 0.39 -4.54
N TYR A 114 -17.18 1.66 -4.84
CA TYR A 114 -17.25 2.19 -6.20
C TYR A 114 -15.88 2.58 -6.75
N VAL A 115 -14.83 2.56 -5.95
CA VAL A 115 -13.47 2.83 -6.44
C VAL A 115 -12.74 1.52 -6.63
N LYS A 116 -12.34 1.24 -7.85
CA LYS A 116 -11.53 0.09 -8.20
C LYS A 116 -10.05 0.44 -8.21
N ILE A 117 -9.26 -0.49 -7.69
CA ILE A 117 -7.80 -0.42 -7.66
C ILE A 117 -7.21 -1.64 -8.36
N ALA A 118 -6.08 -1.46 -9.01
CA ALA A 118 -5.23 -2.55 -9.47
C ALA A 118 -3.76 -2.26 -9.14
N LEU A 119 -3.01 -3.33 -8.90
CA LEU A 119 -1.58 -3.28 -8.66
C LEU A 119 -0.87 -4.23 -9.63
N LEU A 120 0.17 -3.72 -10.28
CA LEU A 120 1.03 -4.48 -11.15
C LEU A 120 2.45 -4.47 -10.57
N ASP A 121 3.24 -5.50 -10.84
CA ASP A 121 4.68 -5.49 -10.56
C ASP A 121 5.46 -4.69 -11.62
N GLY A 122 6.76 -4.54 -11.42
CA GLY A 122 7.64 -3.80 -12.33
C GLY A 122 7.73 -4.39 -13.74
N THR A 123 7.26 -5.63 -13.95
CA THR A 123 7.17 -6.26 -15.28
C THR A 123 5.81 -6.05 -15.96
N GLY A 124 4.86 -5.45 -15.25
CA GLY A 124 3.48 -5.24 -15.70
C GLY A 124 2.54 -6.40 -15.41
N LYS A 125 2.97 -7.41 -14.67
CA LYS A 125 2.13 -8.54 -14.27
C LYS A 125 1.15 -8.12 -13.18
N VAL A 126 -0.08 -8.60 -13.27
CA VAL A 126 -1.16 -8.26 -12.34
C VAL A 126 -0.94 -8.95 -10.99
N ILE A 127 -0.80 -8.15 -9.94
CA ILE A 127 -0.75 -8.61 -8.54
C ILE A 127 -2.14 -8.50 -7.90
N VAL A 128 -2.79 -7.33 -8.04
CA VAL A 128 -4.14 -7.08 -7.58
C VAL A 128 -4.99 -6.68 -8.77
N GLY A 129 -6.07 -7.39 -8.99
CA GLY A 129 -6.99 -7.25 -10.10
C GLY A 129 -7.82 -8.52 -10.26
N ASN A 130 -8.72 -8.53 -11.24
CA ASN A 130 -9.58 -9.70 -11.49
C ASN A 130 -8.84 -10.93 -12.03
N THR A 131 -7.64 -10.75 -12.56
CA THR A 131 -6.81 -11.82 -13.15
C THR A 131 -5.42 -11.84 -12.53
N LYS A 132 -5.35 -12.14 -11.23
CA LYS A 132 -4.07 -12.24 -10.51
C LYS A 132 -3.09 -13.16 -11.23
N GLY A 133 -1.87 -12.68 -11.45
CA GLY A 133 -0.81 -13.42 -12.12
C GLY A 133 -0.83 -13.32 -13.64
N ALA A 134 -1.84 -12.69 -14.26
CA ALA A 134 -1.87 -12.48 -15.70
C ALA A 134 -0.91 -11.38 -16.17
N ALA A 135 -0.50 -11.47 -17.43
CA ALA A 135 0.29 -10.42 -18.09
C ALA A 135 -0.56 -9.21 -18.51
N THR A 136 -1.89 -9.36 -18.56
CA THR A 136 -2.81 -8.31 -18.99
C THR A 136 -3.87 -8.06 -17.92
N LEU A 137 -3.96 -6.81 -17.48
CA LEU A 137 -5.00 -6.35 -16.58
C LEU A 137 -6.29 -6.10 -17.38
N THR A 138 -7.40 -6.72 -16.97
CA THR A 138 -8.71 -6.53 -17.59
C THR A 138 -9.69 -5.75 -16.70
N SER A 139 -9.50 -5.80 -15.38
CA SER A 139 -10.32 -5.07 -14.40
C SER A 139 -9.59 -4.95 -13.06
N GLY A 140 -9.80 -3.84 -12.35
CA GLY A 140 -9.44 -3.70 -10.95
C GLY A 140 -10.44 -4.42 -10.03
N VAL A 141 -10.11 -4.48 -8.74
CA VAL A 141 -11.02 -4.87 -7.65
C VAL A 141 -11.48 -3.64 -6.90
N THR A 142 -12.66 -3.66 -6.29
CA THR A 142 -13.10 -2.54 -5.43
C THR A 142 -12.25 -2.47 -4.17
N ILE A 143 -11.95 -1.26 -3.70
CA ILE A 143 -11.19 -1.07 -2.46
C ILE A 143 -11.93 -1.70 -1.29
N GLY A 144 -13.27 -1.60 -1.25
CA GLY A 144 -14.10 -2.22 -0.22
C GLY A 144 -13.94 -3.74 -0.14
N SER A 145 -13.68 -4.42 -1.27
CA SER A 145 -13.44 -5.87 -1.27
C SER A 145 -12.12 -6.27 -0.59
N LEU A 146 -11.20 -5.35 -0.40
CA LEU A 146 -9.91 -5.57 0.27
C LEU A 146 -9.97 -5.36 1.77
N LYS A 147 -11.06 -4.82 2.31
CA LYS A 147 -11.19 -4.41 3.72
C LYS A 147 -10.78 -5.48 4.71
N ALA A 148 -11.21 -6.71 4.50
CA ALA A 148 -10.87 -7.86 5.36
C ALA A 148 -9.71 -8.71 4.80
N THR A 149 -8.92 -8.17 3.89
CA THR A 149 -7.81 -8.88 3.25
C THR A 149 -6.49 -8.51 3.94
N ALA A 150 -5.84 -9.49 4.54
CA ALA A 150 -4.49 -9.34 5.07
C ALA A 150 -3.46 -9.38 3.92
N ALA A 151 -2.38 -8.62 4.06
CA ALA A 151 -1.24 -8.74 3.18
C ALA A 151 -0.44 -10.04 3.45
N PRO A 152 0.32 -10.56 2.49
CA PRO A 152 0.88 -11.93 2.52
C PRO A 152 1.78 -12.25 3.71
N ASN A 153 2.53 -11.28 4.25
CA ASN A 153 3.42 -11.50 5.40
C ASN A 153 2.73 -11.27 6.76
N GLY A 154 1.45 -10.86 6.76
CA GLY A 154 0.66 -10.61 7.96
C GLY A 154 1.06 -9.36 8.74
N LEU A 155 1.86 -8.47 8.15
CA LEU A 155 2.28 -7.22 8.78
C LEU A 155 1.17 -6.17 8.74
N LEU A 156 0.32 -6.24 7.69
CA LEU A 156 -0.86 -5.41 7.50
C LEU A 156 -2.07 -6.33 7.35
N THR A 157 -3.06 -6.15 8.22
CA THR A 157 -4.19 -7.10 8.38
C THR A 157 -5.44 -6.70 7.64
N GLU A 158 -5.48 -5.47 7.12
CA GLU A 158 -6.62 -4.91 6.38
C GLU A 158 -6.13 -4.26 5.10
N TYR A 159 -6.99 -4.25 4.09
CA TYR A 159 -6.73 -3.65 2.79
C TYR A 159 -5.41 -4.10 2.13
N GLY A 160 -4.98 -5.31 2.43
CA GLY A 160 -3.72 -5.88 1.93
C GLY A 160 -3.70 -5.98 0.41
N LEU A 161 -2.62 -5.50 -0.19
CA LEU A 161 -2.39 -5.54 -1.63
C LEU A 161 -1.42 -6.66 -2.00
N THR A 162 -0.22 -6.61 -1.43
CA THR A 162 0.86 -7.56 -1.69
C THR A 162 1.92 -7.49 -0.60
N GLY A 163 2.90 -8.36 -0.70
CA GLY A 163 4.09 -8.35 0.13
C GLY A 163 5.25 -9.03 -0.59
N GLY A 164 6.45 -8.79 -0.14
CA GLY A 164 7.66 -9.34 -0.70
C GLY A 164 8.74 -9.58 0.34
N THR A 165 9.89 -10.04 -0.13
CA THR A 165 11.10 -10.20 0.66
C THR A 165 12.29 -9.67 -0.13
N LEU A 166 12.97 -8.68 0.42
CA LEU A 166 14.23 -8.18 -0.09
C LEU A 166 15.36 -9.02 0.51
N THR A 167 16.10 -9.71 -0.34
CA THR A 167 17.16 -10.66 0.07
C THR A 167 18.55 -10.14 -0.23
N THR A 168 18.64 -9.06 -1.00
CA THR A 168 19.91 -8.44 -1.41
C THR A 168 19.87 -6.96 -1.08
N SER A 169 20.93 -6.45 -0.47
CA SER A 169 21.09 -5.03 -0.19
C SER A 169 21.03 -4.22 -1.48
N GLY A 170 20.17 -3.18 -1.50
CA GLY A 170 19.91 -2.36 -2.67
C GLY A 170 18.87 -2.94 -3.65
N GLN A 171 18.31 -4.11 -3.37
CA GLN A 171 17.20 -4.65 -4.16
C GLN A 171 16.02 -3.68 -4.10
N THR A 172 15.36 -3.47 -5.25
CA THR A 172 14.14 -2.67 -5.38
C THR A 172 13.05 -3.48 -6.05
N ASP A 173 11.94 -3.62 -5.37
CA ASP A 173 10.72 -4.18 -5.95
C ASP A 173 9.85 -3.02 -6.43
N ASN A 174 9.60 -2.96 -7.74
CA ASN A 174 8.84 -1.90 -8.37
C ASN A 174 7.39 -2.28 -8.57
N TYR A 175 6.51 -1.31 -8.42
CA TYR A 175 5.07 -1.48 -8.54
C TYR A 175 4.45 -0.32 -9.30
N ARG A 176 3.32 -0.63 -9.95
CA ARG A 176 2.41 0.35 -10.53
C ARG A 176 1.03 0.15 -9.97
N VAL A 177 0.46 1.20 -9.41
CA VAL A 177 -0.94 1.23 -8.98
C VAL A 177 -1.76 2.08 -9.95
N LEU A 178 -3.00 1.69 -10.17
CA LEU A 178 -4.00 2.51 -10.86
C LEU A 178 -5.33 2.45 -10.10
N ALA A 179 -6.12 3.52 -10.21
CA ALA A 179 -7.44 3.58 -9.60
C ALA A 179 -8.44 4.28 -10.51
N TYR A 180 -9.70 3.85 -10.47
CA TYR A 180 -10.79 4.43 -11.27
C TYR A 180 -12.16 4.19 -10.64
N VAL A 181 -13.13 5.00 -11.02
CA VAL A 181 -14.52 4.84 -10.57
C VAL A 181 -15.22 3.78 -11.42
N ALA A 182 -15.82 2.80 -10.75
CA ALA A 182 -16.54 1.70 -11.40
C ALA A 182 -17.81 2.22 -12.09
N ASN A 183 -18.18 1.58 -13.18
CA ASN A 183 -19.31 2.02 -14.00
C ASN A 183 -20.68 1.85 -13.34
N ASN A 184 -20.78 1.07 -12.27
CA ASN A 184 -21.99 0.92 -11.45
C ASN A 184 -22.21 2.07 -10.46
N TYR A 185 -21.27 2.99 -10.30
CA TYR A 185 -21.47 4.19 -9.51
C TYR A 185 -22.43 5.12 -10.22
N LYS A 186 -23.47 5.54 -9.52
CA LYS A 186 -24.43 6.54 -10.02
C LYS A 186 -24.02 7.91 -9.49
N LEU A 187 -23.64 8.80 -10.40
CA LEU A 187 -23.41 10.19 -10.02
C LEU A 187 -24.66 10.78 -9.36
N PRO A 188 -24.53 11.51 -8.25
CA PRO A 188 -25.63 12.29 -7.69
C PRO A 188 -26.14 13.25 -8.79
N THR A 189 -27.45 13.34 -8.93
CA THR A 189 -28.10 14.03 -10.04
C THR A 189 -27.71 15.50 -10.11
N ALA A 190 -27.03 15.92 -11.15
CA ALA A 190 -26.96 17.32 -11.55
C ALA A 190 -27.18 17.42 -13.06
N THR A 191 -27.94 18.40 -13.40
CA THR A 191 -28.42 18.72 -14.75
C THR A 191 -27.36 19.52 -15.51
N ASP A 192 -26.36 18.87 -16.06
CA ASP A 192 -25.59 19.44 -17.16
C ASP A 192 -25.63 18.47 -18.34
N THR A 193 -26.44 18.81 -19.34
CA THR A 193 -26.66 18.01 -20.53
C THR A 193 -25.76 18.45 -21.69
N THR A 194 -24.85 19.41 -21.47
CA THR A 194 -24.02 19.99 -22.51
C THR A 194 -22.55 19.84 -22.20
N GLY A 195 -21.84 18.99 -22.90
CA GLY A 195 -20.42 19.06 -22.90
C GLY A 195 -19.68 17.78 -23.20
N GLU A 196 -18.41 17.93 -23.49
CA GLU A 196 -17.41 16.90 -23.82
C GLU A 196 -17.25 15.76 -22.80
N ASN A 197 -18.04 15.77 -21.76
CA ASN A 197 -17.92 14.89 -20.60
C ASN A 197 -19.15 14.00 -20.36
N ALA A 198 -20.07 13.92 -21.29
CA ALA A 198 -21.12 12.93 -21.27
C ALA A 198 -20.47 11.57 -21.57
N THR A 199 -20.25 10.74 -20.54
CA THR A 199 -19.86 9.36 -20.76
C THR A 199 -21.13 8.56 -20.95
N THR A 200 -21.28 7.94 -22.13
CA THR A 200 -22.29 6.91 -22.32
C THR A 200 -21.91 5.73 -21.43
N ASP A 201 -22.81 5.35 -20.55
CA ASP A 201 -22.72 4.04 -19.90
C ASP A 201 -22.94 2.99 -20.97
N GLU A 202 -21.85 2.47 -21.53
CA GLU A 202 -21.87 1.49 -22.62
C GLU A 202 -22.60 0.20 -22.23
N ALA A 203 -22.72 -0.07 -20.92
CA ALA A 203 -23.44 -1.23 -20.43
C ALA A 203 -24.96 -1.03 -20.38
N LYS A 204 -25.44 0.23 -20.35
CA LYS A 204 -26.86 0.56 -20.19
C LYS A 204 -27.42 1.54 -21.23
N GLY A 205 -26.60 2.06 -22.13
CA GLY A 205 -27.03 3.05 -23.11
C GLY A 205 -27.52 4.38 -22.50
N THR A 206 -27.19 4.66 -21.25
CA THR A 206 -27.58 5.88 -20.56
C THR A 206 -26.41 6.86 -20.53
N THR A 207 -26.64 8.08 -20.98
CA THR A 207 -25.71 9.18 -20.87
C THR A 207 -25.64 9.61 -19.41
N GLN A 208 -24.49 9.50 -18.78
CA GLN A 208 -24.29 10.05 -17.44
C GLN A 208 -23.79 11.48 -17.53
N THR A 209 -24.42 12.35 -16.78
CA THR A 209 -24.15 13.78 -16.79
C THR A 209 -23.15 14.14 -15.68
N LYS A 210 -22.22 15.04 -16.01
CA LYS A 210 -21.24 15.57 -15.03
C LYS A 210 -21.94 16.32 -13.92
N THR A 211 -21.74 15.89 -12.67
CA THR A 211 -22.09 16.73 -11.52
C THR A 211 -20.97 17.72 -11.25
N THR A 212 -21.31 18.97 -11.10
CA THR A 212 -20.45 20.04 -10.57
C THR A 212 -20.22 19.93 -9.05
N GLY A 213 -20.69 18.89 -8.40
CA GLY A 213 -20.41 18.57 -7.00
C GLY A 213 -19.24 17.61 -6.92
N SER A 214 -18.10 18.06 -6.46
CA SER A 214 -16.86 17.28 -6.39
C SER A 214 -16.95 16.19 -5.32
N GLU A 215 -17.50 15.03 -5.67
CA GLU A 215 -17.24 13.84 -4.88
C GLU A 215 -15.76 13.50 -5.02
N THR A 216 -15.09 13.43 -3.91
CA THR A 216 -13.66 13.13 -3.85
C THR A 216 -13.48 11.85 -3.06
N PHE A 217 -12.70 10.94 -3.61
CA PHE A 217 -12.22 9.76 -2.92
C PHE A 217 -10.70 9.80 -2.91
N SER A 218 -10.08 9.63 -1.78
CA SER A 218 -8.62 9.58 -1.68
C SER A 218 -8.16 8.43 -0.79
N PHE A 219 -6.97 7.93 -1.07
CA PHE A 219 -6.30 6.89 -0.30
C PHE A 219 -4.79 7.00 -0.46
N LYS A 220 -4.06 6.30 0.40
CA LYS A 220 -2.61 6.13 0.31
C LYS A 220 -2.22 4.67 0.18
N ILE A 221 -1.01 4.42 -0.27
CA ILE A 221 -0.36 3.12 -0.15
C ILE A 221 0.58 3.17 1.04
N THR A 222 0.44 2.21 1.94
CA THR A 222 1.30 2.06 3.12
C THR A 222 2.20 0.84 2.95
N VAL A 223 3.45 0.97 3.35
CA VAL A 223 4.37 -0.14 3.48
C VAL A 223 4.67 -0.39 4.96
N LYS A 224 4.71 -1.65 5.35
CA LYS A 224 5.24 -2.10 6.64
C LYS A 224 6.27 -3.18 6.41
N ALA A 225 7.42 -3.06 7.04
CA ALA A 225 8.53 -3.99 6.85
C ALA A 225 9.13 -4.42 8.19
N VAL A 226 9.67 -5.64 8.20
CA VAL A 226 10.39 -6.22 9.34
C VAL A 226 11.58 -7.01 8.84
N GLN A 227 12.59 -7.15 9.66
CA GLN A 227 13.65 -8.12 9.43
C GLN A 227 13.07 -9.53 9.58
N ALA A 228 13.43 -10.43 8.67
CA ALA A 228 13.00 -11.84 8.66
C ALA A 228 14.12 -12.76 9.12
#